data_5c905f96f62035b600cf499e6bd01943
#
_entry.id   5c905f96f62035b600cf499e6bd01943
#
_cell.length_a   1.000
_cell.length_b   1.000
_cell.length_c   1.000
_cell.angle_alpha   90.00
_cell.angle_beta   90.00
_cell.angle_gamma   90.00
#
_symmetry.space_group_name_H-M   'P 1'
#
loop_
_entity.id
_entity.type
_entity.pdbx_description
1 polymer ?
#
loop_
_entity_poly.entity_id
_entity_poly.type
_entity_poly.pdbx_seq_one_letter_code
_entity_poly.pdbx_strand_id
1 'polypeptide(L)'
;LSLRRQRQMCIRDRRYRAITWSCPPHYYANFSNWLANCWGINVLVEMESLNFTKPLETEDKEEALRDLARLYERMVMRRHTNGGYQHVVDELWRQCEAWNANFIIMYQNVACKNMATVQGILDEQGRERGYHMIWIEHDLMDPRTVSRKTMREKVNEYMRTVMRAEPLDPTLCDFDDENCM
;
A
#
# COMPACT_ATOMS: atom_id res chain seq x y z
N LEU A 1 -27.12 1.79 14.43
CA LEU A 1 -25.82 2.30 14.85
C LEU A 1 -25.48 3.51 13.99
N SER A 2 -25.30 4.71 14.60
CA SER A 2 -25.01 5.92 13.84
C SER A 2 -23.67 5.79 13.11
N LEU A 3 -23.57 6.32 11.90
CA LEU A 3 -22.32 6.39 11.10
C LEU A 3 -21.13 6.95 11.92
N ARG A 4 -21.42 7.79 12.90
CA ARG A 4 -20.42 8.33 13.84
C ARG A 4 -19.89 7.25 14.79
N ARG A 5 -20.72 6.31 15.22
CA ARG A 5 -20.30 5.18 16.08
C ARG A 5 -19.51 4.14 15.28
N GLN A 6 -19.89 3.88 14.03
CA GLN A 6 -19.13 3.04 13.12
C GLN A 6 -17.75 3.63 12.83
N ARG A 7 -17.67 4.94 12.56
CA ARG A 7 -16.38 5.65 12.38
C ARG A 7 -15.51 5.62 13.65
N GLN A 8 -16.11 5.74 14.84
CA GLN A 8 -15.37 5.67 16.10
C GLN A 8 -14.88 4.27 16.42
N MET A 9 -15.66 3.23 16.13
CA MET A 9 -15.19 1.84 16.24
C MET A 9 -14.02 1.59 15.28
N CYS A 10 -14.15 1.95 14.01
CA CYS A 10 -13.07 1.82 13.03
C CYS A 10 -11.78 2.59 13.39
N ILE A 11 -11.87 3.68 14.15
CA ILE A 11 -10.70 4.46 14.60
C ILE A 11 -10.06 3.84 15.84
N ARG A 12 -10.85 3.25 16.74
CA ARG A 12 -10.38 2.70 18.01
C ARG A 12 -9.59 1.41 17.85
N ASP A 13 -9.91 0.61 16.82
CA ASP A 13 -9.27 -0.68 16.55
C ASP A 13 -8.11 -0.56 15.53
N ARG A 14 -7.84 0.63 15.03
CA ARG A 14 -6.73 0.92 14.12
C ARG A 14 -5.42 1.00 14.87
N ARG A 15 -4.72 -0.14 14.98
CA ARG A 15 -3.39 -0.19 15.60
C ARG A 15 -2.33 0.45 14.72
N TYR A 16 -2.42 0.20 13.39
CA TYR A 16 -1.42 0.64 12.41
C TYR A 16 -2.10 1.39 11.26
N ARG A 17 -1.59 2.57 10.97
CA ARG A 17 -1.98 3.39 9.82
C ARG A 17 -0.97 3.16 8.73
N ALA A 18 -1.41 2.48 7.67
CA ALA A 18 -0.51 2.05 6.61
C ALA A 18 -0.67 2.89 5.34
N ILE A 19 0.47 3.12 4.69
CA ILE A 19 0.54 3.52 3.30
C ILE A 19 1.04 2.32 2.51
N THR A 20 0.44 2.06 1.35
CA THR A 20 0.95 1.07 0.42
C THR A 20 1.62 1.74 -0.76
N TRP A 21 2.67 1.14 -1.25
CA TRP A 21 3.33 1.56 -2.47
C TRP A 21 3.52 0.41 -3.44
N SER A 22 3.44 0.71 -4.72
CA SER A 22 3.33 -0.22 -5.84
C SER A 22 2.00 -0.97 -5.88
N CYS A 23 1.72 -1.62 -7.00
CA CYS A 23 0.45 -2.28 -7.24
C CYS A 23 0.30 -3.52 -6.36
N PRO A 24 -0.82 -3.68 -5.65
CA PRO A 24 -1.10 -4.91 -4.92
C PRO A 24 -1.37 -6.08 -5.89
N PRO A 25 -1.23 -7.33 -5.44
CA PRO A 25 -1.56 -8.50 -6.26
C PRO A 25 -3.06 -8.53 -6.61
N HIS A 26 -3.39 -8.50 -7.89
CA HIS A 26 -4.79 -8.45 -8.35
C HIS A 26 -5.58 -9.72 -8.02
N TYR A 27 -4.91 -10.86 -7.89
CA TYR A 27 -5.55 -12.11 -7.49
C TYR A 27 -5.87 -12.20 -5.99
N TYR A 28 -5.49 -11.19 -5.20
CA TYR A 28 -5.75 -11.17 -3.76
C TYR A 28 -6.46 -9.87 -3.30
N ALA A 29 -7.62 -9.62 -3.87
CA ALA A 29 -8.41 -8.41 -3.60
C ALA A 29 -8.76 -8.22 -2.11
N ASN A 30 -8.90 -9.31 -1.35
CA ASN A 30 -9.25 -9.26 0.08
C ASN A 30 -8.05 -9.05 1.02
N PHE A 31 -6.84 -8.90 0.50
CA PHE A 31 -5.64 -8.80 1.35
C PHE A 31 -5.69 -7.62 2.31
N SER A 32 -6.11 -6.45 1.86
CA SER A 32 -6.24 -5.26 2.73
C SER A 32 -7.29 -5.46 3.84
N ASN A 33 -8.38 -6.16 3.55
CA ASN A 33 -9.38 -6.51 4.57
C ASN A 33 -8.82 -7.50 5.60
N TRP A 34 -8.06 -8.48 5.15
CA TRP A 34 -7.38 -9.41 6.03
C TRP A 34 -6.37 -8.70 6.95
N LEU A 35 -5.54 -7.80 6.40
CA LEU A 35 -4.60 -6.98 7.19
C LEU A 35 -5.31 -6.19 8.29
N ALA A 36 -6.45 -5.58 7.96
CA ALA A 36 -7.23 -4.79 8.91
C ALA A 36 -7.85 -5.65 10.00
N ASN A 37 -8.44 -6.79 9.66
CA ASN A 37 -9.18 -7.63 10.58
C ASN A 37 -8.25 -8.51 11.45
N CYS A 38 -7.18 -9.04 10.85
CA CYS A 38 -6.24 -9.91 11.57
C CYS A 38 -5.28 -9.09 12.46
N TRP A 39 -4.71 -8.00 11.95
CA TRP A 39 -3.63 -7.29 12.61
C TRP A 39 -3.95 -5.84 13.00
N GLY A 40 -5.07 -5.29 12.54
CA GLY A 40 -5.40 -3.86 12.71
C GLY A 40 -4.56 -2.94 11.83
N ILE A 41 -4.02 -3.47 10.73
CA ILE A 41 -3.29 -2.68 9.74
C ILE A 41 -4.28 -2.09 8.74
N ASN A 42 -4.54 -0.80 8.82
CA ASN A 42 -5.48 -0.11 7.95
C ASN A 42 -4.73 0.67 6.87
N VAL A 43 -4.94 0.29 5.63
CA VAL A 43 -4.42 1.01 4.47
C VAL A 43 -5.22 2.30 4.30
N LEU A 44 -4.55 3.43 4.48
CA LEU A 44 -5.13 4.77 4.35
C LEU A 44 -5.00 5.30 2.93
N VAL A 45 -3.87 5.02 2.31
CA VAL A 45 -3.48 5.53 1.00
C VAL A 45 -2.70 4.48 0.24
N GLU A 46 -3.05 4.34 -1.00
CA GLU A 46 -2.26 3.65 -2.01
C GLU A 46 -1.53 4.70 -2.86
N MET A 47 -0.22 4.70 -2.81
CA MET A 47 0.60 5.74 -3.48
C MET A 47 0.32 5.85 -4.97
N GLU A 48 0.08 4.73 -5.63
CA GLU A 48 -0.20 4.70 -7.08
C GLU A 48 -1.57 5.28 -7.44
N SER A 49 -2.49 5.33 -6.47
CA SER A 49 -3.84 5.86 -6.64
C SER A 49 -3.95 7.37 -6.36
N LEU A 50 -2.88 7.99 -5.88
CA LEU A 50 -2.89 9.41 -5.56
C LEU A 50 -2.93 10.26 -6.83
N ASN A 51 -4.02 10.96 -7.01
CA ASN A 51 -4.21 11.87 -8.11
C ASN A 51 -4.77 13.22 -7.64
N PHE A 52 -3.91 14.23 -7.63
CA PHE A 52 -4.24 15.57 -7.16
C PHE A 52 -4.51 16.49 -8.35
N THR A 53 -5.55 16.23 -9.11
CA THR A 53 -5.91 17.06 -10.26
C THR A 53 -7.27 17.72 -10.09
N LYS A 54 -7.44 18.86 -10.73
CA LYS A 54 -8.75 19.47 -10.90
C LYS A 54 -9.64 18.57 -11.78
N PRO A 55 -10.97 18.71 -11.71
CA PRO A 55 -11.88 18.07 -12.65
C PRO A 55 -11.49 18.37 -14.09
N LEU A 56 -11.68 17.40 -14.98
CA LEU A 56 -11.42 17.60 -16.40
C LEU A 56 -12.46 18.53 -17.01
N GLU A 57 -12.02 19.39 -17.92
CA GLU A 57 -12.92 20.11 -18.81
C GLU A 57 -13.64 19.12 -19.73
N THR A 58 -14.94 19.27 -19.96
CA THR A 58 -15.72 18.33 -20.77
C THR A 58 -16.55 18.98 -21.86
N GLU A 59 -16.64 20.30 -21.88
CA GLU A 59 -17.42 21.05 -22.89
C GLU A 59 -16.63 21.26 -24.18
N ASP A 60 -15.33 21.57 -24.06
CA ASP A 60 -14.41 21.73 -25.20
C ASP A 60 -13.55 20.47 -25.34
N LYS A 61 -13.62 19.84 -26.53
CA LYS A 61 -12.91 18.57 -26.81
C LYS A 61 -11.37 18.75 -26.80
N GLU A 62 -10.87 19.85 -27.30
CA GLU A 62 -9.43 20.09 -27.36
C GLU A 62 -8.88 20.34 -25.94
N GLU A 63 -9.59 21.12 -25.13
CA GLU A 63 -9.20 21.40 -23.78
C GLU A 63 -9.38 20.13 -22.89
N ALA A 64 -10.42 19.33 -23.12
CA ALA A 64 -10.60 18.04 -22.48
C ALA A 64 -9.40 17.10 -22.72
N LEU A 65 -8.91 17.01 -23.96
CA LEU A 65 -7.73 16.21 -24.31
C LEU A 65 -6.45 16.75 -23.66
N ARG A 66 -6.29 18.07 -23.61
CA ARG A 66 -5.15 18.70 -22.93
C ARG A 66 -5.18 18.47 -21.42
N ASP A 67 -6.35 18.58 -20.81
CA ASP A 67 -6.50 18.32 -19.39
C ASP A 67 -6.27 16.84 -19.05
N LEU A 68 -6.71 15.94 -19.92
CA LEU A 68 -6.42 14.51 -19.80
C LEU A 68 -4.90 14.24 -19.91
N ALA A 69 -4.22 14.85 -20.84
CA ALA A 69 -2.76 14.74 -20.96
C ALA A 69 -2.05 15.26 -19.70
N ARG A 70 -2.46 16.41 -19.16
CA ARG A 70 -1.94 16.97 -17.91
C ARG A 70 -2.22 16.07 -16.71
N LEU A 71 -3.37 15.40 -16.70
CA LEU A 71 -3.70 14.39 -15.68
C LEU A 71 -2.69 13.25 -15.71
N TYR A 72 -2.43 12.68 -16.90
CA TYR A 72 -1.45 11.59 -17.05
C TYR A 72 -0.03 12.01 -16.65
N GLU A 73 0.40 13.23 -16.99
CA GLU A 73 1.71 13.73 -16.58
C GLU A 73 1.86 13.85 -15.06
N ARG A 74 0.76 14.08 -14.33
CA ARG A 74 0.74 14.23 -12.88
C ARG A 74 0.53 12.92 -12.13
N MET A 75 0.22 11.83 -12.81
CA MET A 75 0.10 10.52 -12.17
C MET A 75 1.40 10.14 -11.47
N VAL A 76 1.28 9.54 -10.28
CA VAL A 76 2.42 9.20 -9.41
C VAL A 76 3.44 8.35 -10.17
N MET A 77 3.00 7.29 -10.83
CA MET A 77 3.88 6.39 -11.59
C MET A 77 4.62 7.14 -12.72
N ARG A 78 3.98 8.07 -13.40
CA ARG A 78 4.60 8.88 -14.45
C ARG A 78 5.67 9.81 -13.90
N ARG A 79 5.39 10.47 -12.77
CA ARG A 79 6.34 11.34 -12.09
C ARG A 79 7.54 10.57 -11.58
N HIS A 80 7.32 9.39 -11.02
CA HIS A 80 8.37 8.53 -10.49
C HIS A 80 9.29 8.03 -11.61
N THR A 81 8.75 7.68 -12.78
CA THR A 81 9.54 7.19 -13.91
C THR A 81 10.46 8.28 -14.47
N ASN A 82 10.03 9.54 -14.46
CA ASN A 82 10.78 10.65 -15.07
C ASN A 82 11.58 11.48 -14.06
N GLY A 83 11.29 11.39 -12.78
CA GLY A 83 11.85 12.29 -11.75
C GLY A 83 13.09 11.78 -11.04
N GLY A 84 13.56 10.56 -11.31
CA GLY A 84 14.65 9.93 -10.59
C GLY A 84 14.23 9.41 -9.20
N TYR A 85 15.10 8.62 -8.56
CA TYR A 85 14.78 7.90 -7.32
C TYR A 85 14.47 8.84 -6.13
N GLN A 86 15.16 9.95 -6.03
CA GLN A 86 14.98 10.88 -4.92
C GLN A 86 13.55 11.45 -4.87
N HIS A 87 13.00 11.74 -6.03
CA HIS A 87 11.62 12.24 -6.12
C HIS A 87 10.59 11.22 -5.61
N VAL A 88 10.85 9.95 -5.87
CA VAL A 88 10.05 8.80 -5.39
C VAL A 88 10.10 8.71 -3.86
N VAL A 89 11.30 8.76 -3.33
CA VAL A 89 11.58 8.66 -1.89
C VAL A 89 10.95 9.83 -1.12
N ASP A 90 11.15 11.06 -1.61
CA ASP A 90 10.59 12.27 -0.97
C ASP A 90 9.05 12.26 -0.99
N GLU A 91 8.44 11.75 -2.05
CA GLU A 91 6.98 11.59 -2.14
C GLU A 91 6.46 10.64 -1.05
N LEU A 92 7.11 9.49 -0.84
CA LEU A 92 6.72 8.54 0.20
C LEU A 92 6.74 9.19 1.58
N TRP A 93 7.84 9.84 1.94
CA TRP A 93 7.97 10.46 3.28
C TRP A 93 6.96 11.58 3.48
N ARG A 94 6.74 12.41 2.48
CA ARG A 94 5.71 13.45 2.50
C ARG A 94 4.31 12.87 2.73
N GLN A 95 3.97 11.76 2.10
CA GLN A 95 2.68 11.10 2.29
C GLN A 95 2.59 10.46 3.69
N CYS A 96 3.65 9.85 4.18
CA CYS A 96 3.69 9.32 5.54
C CYS A 96 3.39 10.42 6.58
N GLU A 97 3.97 11.58 6.43
CA GLU A 97 3.74 12.73 7.30
C GLU A 97 2.32 13.28 7.16
N ALA A 98 1.85 13.51 5.92
CA ALA A 98 0.54 14.07 5.64
C ALA A 98 -0.61 13.21 6.18
N TRP A 99 -0.48 11.88 6.13
CA TRP A 99 -1.47 10.93 6.61
C TRP A 99 -1.18 10.41 8.03
N ASN A 100 -0.13 10.91 8.67
CA ASN A 100 0.32 10.44 9.99
C ASN A 100 0.40 8.91 10.02
N ALA A 101 1.01 8.33 8.98
CA ALA A 101 1.22 6.90 8.87
C ALA A 101 2.33 6.45 9.81
N ASN A 102 2.26 5.22 10.27
CA ASN A 102 3.29 4.59 11.10
C ASN A 102 3.72 3.21 10.56
N PHE A 103 3.10 2.78 9.47
CA PHE A 103 3.37 1.51 8.83
C PHE A 103 3.40 1.67 7.29
N ILE A 104 4.31 0.99 6.64
CA ILE A 104 4.46 1.05 5.19
C ILE A 104 4.48 -0.37 4.63
N ILE A 105 3.65 -0.60 3.63
CA ILE A 105 3.62 -1.86 2.89
C ILE A 105 4.15 -1.60 1.48
N MET A 106 5.28 -2.21 1.17
CA MET A 106 5.90 -2.13 -0.14
C MET A 106 5.55 -3.39 -0.92
N TYR A 107 4.75 -3.24 -1.98
CA TYR A 107 4.48 -4.34 -2.90
C TYR A 107 5.60 -4.43 -3.92
N GLN A 108 6.36 -5.52 -3.85
CA GLN A 108 7.46 -5.78 -4.77
C GLN A 108 7.06 -6.81 -5.82
N ASN A 109 6.71 -6.34 -7.00
CA ASN A 109 6.52 -7.24 -8.13
C ASN A 109 7.86 -7.88 -8.51
N VAL A 110 7.89 -9.20 -8.62
CA VAL A 110 9.12 -9.99 -8.88
C VAL A 110 9.86 -9.59 -10.17
N ALA A 111 9.18 -8.98 -11.12
CA ALA A 111 9.76 -8.48 -12.36
C ALA A 111 10.20 -7.00 -12.30
N CYS A 112 9.88 -6.28 -11.21
CA CYS A 112 10.13 -4.84 -11.12
C CYS A 112 11.52 -4.53 -10.58
N LYS A 113 12.50 -4.37 -11.48
CA LYS A 113 13.86 -4.00 -11.11
C LYS A 113 13.96 -2.63 -10.44
N ASN A 114 13.06 -1.69 -10.80
CA ASN A 114 13.07 -0.35 -10.23
C ASN A 114 12.79 -0.38 -8.72
N MET A 115 11.78 -1.12 -8.29
CA MET A 115 11.46 -1.27 -6.87
C MET A 115 12.56 -2.01 -6.11
N ALA A 116 13.13 -3.07 -6.70
CA ALA A 116 14.23 -3.80 -6.09
C ALA A 116 15.48 -2.92 -5.87
N THR A 117 15.75 -2.00 -6.79
CA THR A 117 16.92 -1.11 -6.69
C THR A 117 16.82 -0.11 -5.53
N VAL A 118 15.64 0.40 -5.23
CA VAL A 118 15.45 1.42 -4.19
C VAL A 118 15.23 0.83 -2.79
N GLN A 119 15.06 -0.49 -2.68
CA GLN A 119 14.74 -1.16 -1.42
C GLN A 119 15.70 -0.81 -0.30
N GLY A 120 17.01 -0.97 -0.53
CA GLY A 120 18.01 -0.69 0.51
C GLY A 120 17.98 0.73 1.04
N ILE A 121 17.78 1.70 0.16
CA ILE A 121 17.68 3.12 0.51
C ILE A 121 16.42 3.39 1.34
N LEU A 122 15.29 2.82 0.93
CA LEU A 122 14.02 2.99 1.63
C LEU A 122 14.04 2.33 3.01
N ASP A 123 14.63 1.15 3.13
CA ASP A 123 14.77 0.45 4.42
C ASP A 123 15.67 1.22 5.39
N GLU A 124 16.77 1.80 4.93
CA GLU A 124 17.66 2.61 5.75
C GLU A 124 16.95 3.88 6.22
N GLN A 125 16.41 4.66 5.29
CA GLN A 125 15.70 5.90 5.63
C GLN A 125 14.43 5.67 6.44
N GLY A 126 13.71 4.58 6.19
CA GLY A 126 12.53 4.20 6.98
C GLY A 126 12.88 3.93 8.43
N ARG A 127 13.97 3.20 8.68
CA ARG A 127 14.47 2.96 10.05
C ARG A 127 14.91 4.23 10.75
N GLU A 128 15.65 5.10 10.06
CA GLU A 128 16.08 6.38 10.61
C GLU A 128 14.91 7.28 11.00
N ARG A 129 13.82 7.23 10.25
CA ARG A 129 12.59 8.01 10.49
C ARG A 129 11.63 7.33 11.46
N GLY A 130 11.92 6.11 11.90
CA GLY A 130 11.09 5.34 12.83
C GLY A 130 9.83 4.72 12.20
N TYR A 131 9.81 4.54 10.88
CA TYR A 131 8.72 3.86 10.20
C TYR A 131 8.93 2.34 10.19
N HIS A 132 7.84 1.60 10.41
CA HIS A 132 7.81 0.15 10.20
C HIS A 132 7.51 -0.13 8.73
N MET A 133 8.37 -0.89 8.07
CA MET A 133 8.24 -1.18 6.65
C MET A 133 8.32 -2.69 6.41
N ILE A 134 7.36 -3.21 5.66
CA ILE A 134 7.36 -4.61 5.19
C ILE A 134 7.36 -4.66 3.68
N TRP A 135 8.19 -5.53 3.12
CA TRP A 135 8.25 -5.81 1.69
C TRP A 135 7.52 -7.11 1.40
N ILE A 136 6.55 -7.06 0.52
CA ILE A 136 5.74 -8.21 0.09
C ILE A 136 6.03 -8.48 -1.37
N GLU A 137 6.83 -9.50 -1.61
CA GLU A 137 7.08 -9.98 -2.97
C GLU A 137 5.84 -10.69 -3.50
N HIS A 138 5.51 -10.42 -4.75
CA HIS A 138 4.39 -11.05 -5.43
C HIS A 138 4.55 -10.96 -6.96
N ASP A 139 3.82 -11.77 -7.68
CA ASP A 139 3.48 -11.51 -9.08
C ASP A 139 2.18 -10.69 -9.13
N LEU A 140 2.02 -9.85 -10.14
CA LEU A 140 0.86 -8.98 -10.24
C LEU A 140 -0.43 -9.78 -10.51
N MET A 141 -0.33 -10.84 -11.28
CA MET A 141 -1.48 -11.60 -11.81
C MET A 141 -1.42 -13.09 -11.51
N ASP A 142 -0.25 -13.67 -11.35
CA ASP A 142 -0.06 -15.12 -11.24
C ASP A 142 0.17 -15.59 -9.80
N PRO A 143 -0.82 -16.22 -9.16
CA PRO A 143 -0.71 -16.71 -7.78
C PRO A 143 0.25 -17.91 -7.63
N ARG A 144 0.68 -18.52 -8.73
CA ARG A 144 1.61 -19.67 -8.68
C ARG A 144 3.02 -19.25 -8.28
N THR A 145 3.40 -18.00 -8.55
CA THR A 145 4.72 -17.46 -8.18
C THR A 145 4.82 -17.21 -6.68
N VAL A 146 3.81 -16.53 -6.12
CA VAL A 146 3.71 -16.29 -4.68
C VAL A 146 2.24 -16.46 -4.28
N SER A 147 1.97 -17.43 -3.43
CA SER A 147 0.59 -17.73 -3.01
C SER A 147 0.06 -16.70 -2.00
N ARG A 148 -1.26 -16.62 -1.88
CA ARG A 148 -1.93 -15.83 -0.83
C ARG A 148 -1.43 -16.21 0.56
N LYS A 149 -1.26 -17.51 0.79
CA LYS A 149 -0.73 -18.06 2.04
C LYS A 149 0.68 -17.53 2.34
N THR A 150 1.59 -17.58 1.38
CA THR A 150 2.96 -17.08 1.54
C THR A 150 2.99 -15.60 1.94
N MET A 151 2.13 -14.78 1.33
CA MET A 151 2.02 -13.36 1.70
C MET A 151 1.51 -13.17 3.13
N ARG A 152 0.51 -13.95 3.56
CA ARG A 152 0.01 -13.90 4.94
C ARG A 152 1.07 -14.35 5.94
N GLU A 153 1.77 -15.45 5.66
CA GLU A 153 2.85 -15.96 6.50
C GLU A 153 3.94 -14.91 6.70
N LYS A 154 4.33 -14.22 5.65
CA LYS A 154 5.34 -13.13 5.73
C LYS A 154 4.87 -11.98 6.62
N VAL A 155 3.62 -11.57 6.51
CA VAL A 155 3.05 -10.55 7.42
C VAL A 155 2.95 -11.08 8.84
N ASN A 156 2.47 -12.29 9.05
CA ASN A 156 2.37 -12.91 10.37
C ASN A 156 3.73 -12.98 11.07
N GLU A 157 4.76 -13.40 10.34
CA GLU A 157 6.13 -13.44 10.84
C GLU A 157 6.62 -12.05 11.23
N TYR A 158 6.47 -11.07 10.36
CA TYR A 158 6.89 -9.69 10.62
C TYR A 158 6.17 -9.11 11.85
N MET A 159 4.87 -9.30 11.94
CA MET A 159 4.08 -8.76 13.04
C MET A 159 4.45 -9.42 14.38
N ARG A 160 4.72 -10.70 14.40
CA ARG A 160 5.12 -11.43 15.63
C ARG A 160 6.56 -11.15 16.03
N THR A 161 7.49 -11.13 15.08
CA THR A 161 8.94 -11.05 15.36
C THR A 161 9.44 -9.62 15.49
N VAL A 162 9.09 -8.76 14.54
CA VAL A 162 9.56 -7.36 14.49
C VAL A 162 8.68 -6.46 15.34
N MET A 163 7.37 -6.53 15.12
CA MET A 163 6.41 -5.68 15.82
C MET A 163 6.08 -6.18 17.23
N ARG A 164 6.35 -7.44 17.53
CA ARG A 164 5.99 -8.13 18.79
C ARG A 164 4.51 -7.94 19.13
N ALA A 165 3.68 -7.99 18.12
CA ALA A 165 2.25 -7.74 18.21
C ALA A 165 1.47 -9.04 18.29
N GLU A 166 0.34 -8.98 18.99
CA GLU A 166 -0.67 -10.05 18.99
C GLU A 166 -1.75 -9.72 17.96
N PRO A 167 -2.25 -10.72 17.21
CA PRO A 167 -3.33 -10.50 16.26
C PRO A 167 -4.61 -10.06 16.97
N LEU A 168 -5.43 -9.28 16.29
CA LEU A 168 -6.77 -8.91 16.75
C LEU A 168 -7.70 -10.12 16.72
N ASP A 169 -7.57 -10.91 15.65
CA ASP A 169 -8.28 -12.19 15.50
C ASP A 169 -7.28 -13.28 15.12
N PRO A 170 -6.87 -14.12 16.08
CA PRO A 170 -5.94 -15.21 15.83
C PRO A 170 -6.44 -16.24 14.83
N THR A 171 -7.76 -16.40 14.67
CA THR A 171 -8.34 -17.39 13.75
C THR A 171 -8.08 -17.04 12.27
N LEU A 172 -7.81 -15.76 12.00
CA LEU A 172 -7.50 -15.28 10.65
C LEU A 172 -6.02 -15.48 10.26
N CYS A 173 -5.13 -15.78 11.21
CA CYS A 173 -3.71 -15.97 10.90
C CYS A 173 -3.48 -17.14 9.95
N ASP A 174 -4.22 -18.23 10.16
CA ASP A 174 -4.09 -19.48 9.40
C ASP A 174 -5.30 -19.74 8.49
N PHE A 175 -6.08 -18.69 8.21
CA PHE A 175 -7.27 -18.78 7.37
C PHE A 175 -6.92 -19.22 5.96
N ASP A 176 -7.52 -20.32 5.51
CA ASP A 176 -7.38 -20.84 4.15
C ASP A 176 -8.39 -20.16 3.22
N ASP A 177 -7.92 -19.22 2.41
CA ASP A 177 -8.70 -18.52 1.40
C ASP A 177 -8.36 -18.95 -0.04
N GLU A 178 -7.52 -19.95 -0.22
CA GLU A 178 -7.14 -20.43 -1.56
C GLU A 178 -8.31 -21.07 -2.30
N ASN A 179 -9.27 -21.62 -1.55
CA ASN A 179 -10.48 -22.21 -2.09
C ASN A 179 -11.71 -21.28 -2.09
N CYS A 180 -11.56 -20.04 -1.62
CA CYS A 180 -12.61 -19.02 -1.64
C CYS A 180 -12.51 -18.22 -2.95
N MET A 181 -13.12 -18.74 -4.02
CA MET A 181 -13.38 -17.99 -5.25
C MET A 181 -14.81 -17.47 -5.27
#